data_e0fbdf46f37160eaea5eaf13044cc8a8
#
_entry.id   e0fbdf46f37160eaea5eaf13044cc8a8
#
_cell.length_a   1.000
_cell.length_b   1.000
_cell.length_c   1.000
_cell.angle_alpha   90.00
_cell.angle_beta   90.00
_cell.angle_gamma   90.00
#
_symmetry.space_group_name_H-M   'P 1'
#
loop_
_entity.id
_entity.type
_entity.pdbx_description
1 polymer ?
#
loop_
_entity_poly.entity_id
_entity_poly.type
_entity_poly.pdbx_seq_one_letter_code
_entity_poly.pdbx_strand_id
1 'polypeptide(L)'
;MTLRWWRLAARNLFRHRRRTFLTGSIVVVGYVAATMTAGFVAQTFGGLKDITIRGQGGHLRVVSAEAEGKSDEEAATLLLDDADALTRSVAASPDVRQAMPRLTFFGLVAHGERSVGYMGTGGVPALEKSATLAAEAVAAGTFLSDPEADEVMLGGGLARSLGVTVGDLVTVMTTTPDGGLNAVDAEVVAVLRWPIKELDDRVLFLPYAPAARLLKAEGKATSIAVTLKEGADLERSAGALRARLHRNGTPAAVKTWIEGAPFYVAVKRLYAAIFLFTGLVLATVVVLAAANTMTMSVFERTREIGTLLAIGMERGQVRGLFLAEGLLMGLGGSVAGAVASLLIRAAINAARIELPPPPGATSGGALHVELIPLAFGVGFVLMTATLLVASWWPARRAARLDPVEALTHV
;
A
#
# COMPACT_ATOMS: atom_id res chain seq x y z
N MET A 1 -30.21 28.35 15.69
CA MET A 1 -30.95 28.19 14.40
C MET A 1 -32.18 27.34 14.64
N THR A 2 -33.36 27.88 14.47
CA THR A 2 -34.63 27.17 14.74
C THR A 2 -34.94 26.15 13.63
N LEU A 3 -35.69 25.11 13.94
CA LEU A 3 -36.11 24.02 13.03
C LEU A 3 -36.78 24.53 11.72
N ARG A 4 -37.33 25.74 11.75
CA ARG A 4 -37.94 26.42 10.62
C ARG A 4 -36.97 26.72 9.46
N TRP A 5 -35.70 27.05 9.76
CA TRP A 5 -34.68 27.38 8.74
C TRP A 5 -34.26 26.17 7.91
N TRP A 6 -34.13 25.00 8.54
CA TRP A 6 -33.82 23.75 7.85
C TRP A 6 -34.89 23.31 6.88
N ARG A 7 -36.16 23.50 7.25
CA ARG A 7 -37.31 23.22 6.37
C ARG A 7 -37.34 24.15 5.16
N LEU A 8 -37.02 25.44 5.34
CA LEU A 8 -36.93 26.41 4.24
C LEU A 8 -35.80 26.07 3.29
N ALA A 9 -34.60 25.78 3.83
CA ALA A 9 -33.42 25.37 3.04
C ALA A 9 -33.73 24.08 2.23
N ALA A 10 -34.30 23.06 2.84
CA ALA A 10 -34.68 21.84 2.15
C ALA A 10 -35.72 22.10 1.04
N ARG A 11 -36.76 22.90 1.32
CA ARG A 11 -37.79 23.23 0.32
C ARG A 11 -37.21 23.98 -0.88
N ASN A 12 -36.26 24.86 -0.65
CA ASN A 12 -35.57 25.59 -1.71
C ASN A 12 -34.77 24.65 -2.63
N LEU A 13 -34.07 23.67 -2.08
CA LEU A 13 -33.35 22.66 -2.85
C LEU A 13 -34.26 21.84 -3.77
N PHE A 14 -35.43 21.47 -3.29
CA PHE A 14 -36.42 20.73 -4.08
C PHE A 14 -37.14 21.60 -5.15
N ARG A 15 -37.21 22.92 -4.95
CA ARG A 15 -37.83 23.84 -5.93
C ARG A 15 -36.99 23.99 -7.20
N HIS A 16 -35.63 23.96 -7.06
CA HIS A 16 -34.68 24.12 -8.17
C HIS A 16 -33.97 22.78 -8.52
N ARG A 17 -34.78 21.73 -8.79
CA ARG A 17 -34.34 20.33 -8.96
C ARG A 17 -33.15 20.16 -9.94
N ARG A 18 -33.22 20.76 -11.14
CA ARG A 18 -32.15 20.61 -12.17
C ARG A 18 -30.79 21.06 -11.67
N ARG A 19 -30.74 22.18 -11.01
CA ARG A 19 -29.51 22.75 -10.49
C ARG A 19 -28.97 21.97 -9.27
N THR A 20 -29.87 21.65 -8.32
CA THR A 20 -29.53 20.84 -7.17
C THR A 20 -28.96 19.48 -7.62
N PHE A 21 -29.58 18.89 -8.66
CA PHE A 21 -29.10 17.65 -9.25
C PHE A 21 -27.71 17.80 -9.88
N LEU A 22 -27.44 18.85 -10.67
CA LEU A 22 -26.14 19.09 -11.29
C LEU A 22 -25.04 19.27 -10.25
N THR A 23 -25.27 20.12 -9.25
CA THR A 23 -24.26 20.32 -8.18
C THR A 23 -24.11 19.08 -7.32
N GLY A 24 -25.21 18.40 -6.98
CA GLY A 24 -25.22 17.13 -6.27
C GLY A 24 -24.45 16.05 -7.02
N SER A 25 -24.61 15.94 -8.35
CA SER A 25 -23.86 14.97 -9.17
C SER A 25 -22.36 15.22 -9.16
N ILE A 26 -21.92 16.48 -9.18
CA ILE A 26 -20.48 16.82 -9.08
C ILE A 26 -19.92 16.37 -7.72
N VAL A 27 -20.67 16.57 -6.63
CA VAL A 27 -20.29 16.09 -5.29
C VAL A 27 -20.24 14.59 -5.22
N VAL A 28 -21.25 13.90 -5.77
CA VAL A 28 -21.31 12.43 -5.83
C VAL A 28 -20.11 11.88 -6.61
N VAL A 29 -19.85 12.41 -7.82
CA VAL A 29 -18.70 11.96 -8.63
C VAL A 29 -17.38 12.22 -7.93
N GLY A 30 -17.19 13.40 -7.32
CA GLY A 30 -16.00 13.71 -6.55
C GLY A 30 -15.80 12.77 -5.35
N TYR A 31 -16.87 12.46 -4.62
CA TYR A 31 -16.84 11.53 -3.51
C TYR A 31 -16.51 10.10 -3.96
N VAL A 32 -17.18 9.62 -5.02
CA VAL A 32 -16.91 8.30 -5.61
C VAL A 32 -15.47 8.21 -6.08
N ALA A 33 -14.99 9.20 -6.82
CA ALA A 33 -13.60 9.22 -7.30
C ALA A 33 -12.61 9.13 -6.14
N ALA A 34 -12.80 9.92 -5.08
CA ALA A 34 -11.91 9.92 -3.92
C ALA A 34 -11.91 8.58 -3.17
N THR A 35 -13.10 8.01 -2.90
CA THR A 35 -13.21 6.75 -2.15
C THR A 35 -12.77 5.53 -2.96
N MET A 36 -13.07 5.47 -4.27
CA MET A 36 -12.61 4.39 -5.15
C MET A 36 -11.10 4.41 -5.30
N THR A 37 -10.53 5.59 -5.51
CA THR A 37 -9.08 5.77 -5.57
C THR A 37 -8.42 5.35 -4.26
N ALA A 38 -8.93 5.76 -3.11
CA ALA A 38 -8.40 5.35 -1.80
C ALA A 38 -8.45 3.83 -1.62
N GLY A 39 -9.54 3.17 -2.00
CA GLY A 39 -9.69 1.71 -1.92
C GLY A 39 -8.75 0.95 -2.86
N PHE A 40 -8.58 1.42 -4.09
CA PHE A 40 -7.63 0.84 -5.05
C PHE A 40 -6.17 0.96 -4.57
N VAL A 41 -5.82 2.13 -4.04
CA VAL A 41 -4.48 2.40 -3.50
C VAL A 41 -4.17 1.53 -2.30
N ALA A 42 -5.10 1.40 -1.37
CA ALA A 42 -4.89 0.55 -0.21
C ALA A 42 -4.68 -0.92 -0.60
N GLN A 43 -5.47 -1.43 -1.53
CA GLN A 43 -5.27 -2.76 -2.08
C GLN A 43 -3.88 -2.92 -2.73
N THR A 44 -3.47 -1.95 -3.56
CA THR A 44 -2.16 -1.97 -4.23
C THR A 44 -1.01 -1.95 -3.23
N PHE A 45 -1.07 -1.04 -2.25
CA PHE A 45 -0.02 -0.98 -1.22
C PHE A 45 -0.08 -2.14 -0.22
N GLY A 46 -1.27 -2.67 0.06
CA GLY A 46 -1.43 -3.90 0.85
C GLY A 46 -0.73 -5.08 0.18
N GLY A 47 -0.98 -5.30 -1.10
CA GLY A 47 -0.31 -6.34 -1.89
C GLY A 47 1.20 -6.14 -1.98
N LEU A 48 1.67 -4.91 -2.28
CA LEU A 48 3.09 -4.61 -2.35
C LEU A 48 3.79 -4.81 -0.98
N LYS A 49 3.13 -4.43 0.11
CA LYS A 49 3.61 -4.69 1.47
C LYS A 49 3.75 -6.20 1.74
N ASP A 50 2.73 -6.98 1.41
CA ASP A 50 2.74 -8.44 1.61
C ASP A 50 3.85 -9.12 0.80
N ILE A 51 3.97 -8.76 -0.48
CA ILE A 51 5.07 -9.23 -1.35
C ILE A 51 6.43 -8.86 -0.76
N THR A 52 6.60 -7.65 -0.24
CA THR A 52 7.87 -7.21 0.33
C THR A 52 8.21 -7.96 1.61
N ILE A 53 7.27 -8.09 2.55
CA ILE A 53 7.48 -8.79 3.83
C ILE A 53 7.77 -10.27 3.58
N ARG A 54 6.93 -10.94 2.79
CA ARG A 54 7.05 -12.37 2.54
C ARG A 54 8.21 -12.69 1.58
N GLY A 55 8.53 -11.77 0.66
CA GLY A 55 9.70 -11.88 -0.21
C GLY A 55 11.02 -11.78 0.56
N GLN A 56 11.10 -10.90 1.55
CA GLN A 56 12.27 -10.76 2.43
C GLN A 56 12.29 -11.80 3.57
N GLY A 57 11.27 -12.62 3.72
CA GLY A 57 11.18 -13.69 4.70
C GLY A 57 10.66 -13.26 6.07
N GLY A 58 10.13 -12.03 6.23
CA GLY A 58 9.53 -11.64 7.50
C GLY A 58 9.39 -10.14 7.71
N HIS A 59 8.83 -9.79 8.86
CA HIS A 59 8.59 -8.41 9.29
C HIS A 59 9.85 -7.72 9.83
N LEU A 60 10.75 -8.51 10.45
CA LEU A 60 12.02 -8.05 11.00
C LEU A 60 13.14 -8.97 10.52
N ARG A 61 14.34 -8.42 10.42
CA ARG A 61 15.59 -9.16 10.17
C ARG A 61 16.60 -8.83 11.27
N VAL A 62 17.12 -9.84 11.93
CA VAL A 62 18.29 -9.71 12.80
C VAL A 62 19.51 -9.94 11.95
N VAL A 63 20.43 -9.00 11.89
CA VAL A 63 21.67 -9.02 11.11
C VAL A 63 22.86 -8.69 12.01
N SER A 64 24.07 -8.92 11.55
CA SER A 64 25.26 -8.46 12.26
C SER A 64 25.20 -6.93 12.50
N ALA A 65 25.65 -6.46 13.67
CA ALA A 65 25.70 -5.02 13.96
C ALA A 65 26.58 -4.26 12.93
N GLU A 66 27.58 -4.91 12.37
CA GLU A 66 28.45 -4.35 11.34
C GLU A 66 27.78 -4.18 9.97
N ALA A 67 26.62 -4.82 9.77
CA ALA A 67 25.83 -4.72 8.55
C ALA A 67 24.93 -3.46 8.49
N GLU A 68 24.92 -2.65 9.55
CA GLU A 68 24.17 -1.41 9.59
C GLU A 68 24.77 -0.40 8.60
N GLY A 69 23.94 0.14 7.71
CA GLY A 69 24.36 1.10 6.67
C GLY A 69 25.08 0.52 5.45
N LYS A 70 25.30 -0.79 5.40
CA LYS A 70 25.93 -1.46 4.26
C LYS A 70 24.88 -1.92 3.23
N SER A 71 25.33 -2.10 1.98
CA SER A 71 24.53 -2.70 0.91
C SER A 71 24.21 -4.17 1.22
N ASP A 72 23.21 -4.75 0.55
CA ASP A 72 22.86 -6.16 0.76
C ASP A 72 24.00 -7.12 0.38
N GLU A 73 24.82 -6.78 -0.63
CA GLU A 73 26.01 -7.57 -1.02
C GLU A 73 27.09 -7.53 0.05
N GLU A 74 27.40 -6.36 0.59
CA GLU A 74 28.38 -6.22 1.69
C GLU A 74 27.87 -6.87 2.98
N ALA A 75 26.59 -6.73 3.28
CA ALA A 75 25.95 -7.34 4.44
C ALA A 75 25.94 -8.88 4.37
N ALA A 76 25.88 -9.45 3.16
CA ALA A 76 25.89 -10.91 2.94
C ALA A 76 27.22 -11.58 3.33
N THR A 77 28.32 -10.82 3.43
CA THR A 77 29.61 -11.33 3.91
C THR A 77 29.75 -11.34 5.43
N LEU A 78 28.83 -10.67 6.14
CA LEU A 78 28.84 -10.51 7.59
C LEU A 78 27.93 -11.55 8.26
N LEU A 79 28.56 -12.56 8.82
CA LEU A 79 27.87 -13.69 9.40
C LEU A 79 27.55 -13.46 10.89
N LEU A 80 26.41 -13.98 11.31
CA LEU A 80 26.03 -14.17 12.70
C LEU A 80 26.50 -15.57 13.11
N ASP A 81 27.26 -15.66 14.17
CA ASP A 81 27.68 -16.93 14.75
C ASP A 81 26.53 -17.57 15.55
N ASP A 82 26.57 -18.89 15.72
CA ASP A 82 25.59 -19.68 16.47
C ASP A 82 24.12 -19.36 16.07
N ALA A 83 23.85 -19.48 14.76
CA ALA A 83 22.56 -19.15 14.17
C ALA A 83 21.39 -19.86 14.88
N ASP A 84 21.60 -21.10 15.36
CA ASP A 84 20.57 -21.87 16.04
C ASP A 84 20.22 -21.32 17.42
N ALA A 85 21.21 -20.99 18.25
CA ALA A 85 20.98 -20.39 19.56
C ALA A 85 20.34 -19.00 19.43
N LEU A 86 20.81 -18.20 18.47
CA LEU A 86 20.23 -16.89 18.18
C LEU A 86 18.79 -17.01 17.70
N THR A 87 18.50 -17.95 16.79
CA THR A 87 17.14 -18.20 16.31
C THR A 87 16.21 -18.61 17.44
N ARG A 88 16.62 -19.52 18.33
CA ARG A 88 15.85 -19.89 19.53
C ARG A 88 15.62 -18.70 20.47
N SER A 89 16.66 -17.88 20.69
CA SER A 89 16.53 -16.66 21.51
C SER A 89 15.52 -15.70 20.93
N VAL A 90 15.54 -15.45 19.64
CA VAL A 90 14.60 -14.57 18.92
C VAL A 90 13.17 -15.13 18.95
N ALA A 91 13.02 -16.44 18.67
CA ALA A 91 11.72 -17.14 18.67
C ALA A 91 11.01 -17.11 20.03
N ALA A 92 11.77 -17.02 21.13
CA ALA A 92 11.21 -16.91 22.48
C ALA A 92 10.63 -15.53 22.82
N SER A 93 10.62 -14.56 21.89
CA SER A 93 9.97 -13.26 22.07
C SER A 93 8.46 -13.36 21.91
N PRO A 94 7.64 -12.70 22.76
CA PRO A 94 6.18 -12.94 22.82
C PRO A 94 5.44 -12.60 21.53
N ASP A 95 5.90 -11.57 20.80
CA ASP A 95 5.27 -11.10 19.56
C ASP A 95 5.74 -11.87 18.31
N VAL A 96 6.74 -12.75 18.45
CA VAL A 96 7.28 -13.53 17.34
C VAL A 96 6.40 -14.76 17.10
N ARG A 97 5.99 -14.96 15.85
CA ARG A 97 5.31 -16.15 15.36
C ARG A 97 6.32 -17.20 14.95
N GLN A 98 7.36 -16.77 14.21
CA GLN A 98 8.39 -17.65 13.66
C GLN A 98 9.69 -16.88 13.48
N ALA A 99 10.79 -17.54 13.74
CA ALA A 99 12.15 -17.08 13.43
C ALA A 99 12.87 -18.18 12.65
N MET A 100 13.67 -17.81 11.64
CA MET A 100 14.40 -18.76 10.81
C MET A 100 15.75 -18.20 10.39
N PRO A 101 16.83 -19.01 10.43
CA PRO A 101 18.11 -18.60 9.91
C PRO A 101 18.06 -18.55 8.38
N ARG A 102 18.76 -17.58 7.81
CA ARG A 102 18.94 -17.42 6.36
C ARG A 102 20.37 -17.10 6.02
N LEU A 103 20.79 -17.65 4.90
CA LEU A 103 22.02 -17.32 4.23
C LEU A 103 21.67 -16.59 2.92
N THR A 104 22.03 -15.33 2.80
CA THR A 104 21.93 -14.58 1.55
C THR A 104 23.30 -14.53 0.91
N PHE A 105 23.40 -14.79 -0.38
CA PHE A 105 24.66 -14.82 -1.12
C PHE A 105 24.45 -14.46 -2.59
N PHE A 106 25.52 -14.07 -3.25
CA PHE A 106 25.53 -13.63 -4.64
C PHE A 106 26.59 -14.41 -5.41
N GLY A 107 26.38 -14.64 -6.68
CA GLY A 107 27.33 -15.35 -7.50
C GLY A 107 26.87 -15.58 -8.93
N LEU A 108 27.41 -16.62 -9.54
CA LEU A 108 27.07 -17.06 -10.87
C LEU A 108 26.50 -18.48 -10.84
N VAL A 109 25.40 -18.71 -11.53
CA VAL A 109 24.90 -20.06 -11.79
C VAL A 109 25.12 -20.40 -13.25
N ALA A 110 25.61 -21.60 -13.52
CA ALA A 110 26.00 -22.05 -14.86
C ALA A 110 25.30 -23.34 -15.27
N HIS A 111 24.98 -23.45 -16.55
CA HIS A 111 24.54 -24.67 -17.21
C HIS A 111 25.15 -24.72 -18.63
N GLY A 112 26.02 -25.71 -18.87
CA GLY A 112 26.79 -25.81 -20.11
C GLY A 112 27.66 -24.56 -20.31
N GLU A 113 27.51 -23.87 -21.42
CA GLU A 113 28.28 -22.64 -21.75
C GLU A 113 27.61 -21.36 -21.27
N ARG A 114 26.42 -21.43 -20.64
CA ARG A 114 25.68 -20.27 -20.16
C ARG A 114 25.95 -20.04 -18.68
N SER A 115 26.14 -18.77 -18.31
CA SER A 115 26.33 -18.35 -16.93
C SER A 115 25.61 -17.05 -16.67
N VAL A 116 24.87 -16.96 -15.57
CA VAL A 116 24.04 -15.81 -15.21
C VAL A 116 24.24 -15.47 -13.75
N GLY A 117 24.28 -14.17 -13.43
CA GLY A 117 24.36 -13.67 -12.06
C GLY A 117 23.05 -13.92 -11.30
N TYR A 118 23.17 -14.37 -10.06
CA TYR A 118 22.01 -14.65 -9.23
C TYR A 118 22.12 -14.00 -7.85
N MET A 119 20.98 -13.91 -7.18
CA MET A 119 20.84 -13.64 -5.75
C MET A 119 20.25 -14.90 -5.09
N GLY A 120 21.10 -15.54 -4.26
CA GLY A 120 20.76 -16.79 -3.59
C GLY A 120 20.23 -16.60 -2.18
N THR A 121 19.32 -17.46 -1.77
CA THR A 121 18.85 -17.60 -0.40
C THR A 121 18.94 -19.06 0.01
N GLY A 122 19.71 -19.33 1.06
CA GLY A 122 19.71 -20.62 1.76
C GLY A 122 18.78 -20.55 2.95
N GLY A 123 17.80 -21.43 3.02
CA GLY A 123 16.82 -21.43 4.09
C GLY A 123 16.33 -22.82 4.47
N VAL A 124 15.70 -22.95 5.64
CA VAL A 124 15.12 -24.21 6.11
C VAL A 124 13.80 -24.45 5.37
N PRO A 125 13.67 -25.50 4.50
CA PRO A 125 12.55 -25.67 3.60
C PRO A 125 11.18 -25.61 4.26
N ALA A 126 11.00 -26.29 5.41
CA ALA A 126 9.73 -26.31 6.13
C ALA A 126 9.31 -24.92 6.66
N LEU A 127 10.27 -24.12 7.10
CA LEU A 127 10.02 -22.76 7.62
C LEU A 127 9.79 -21.78 6.47
N GLU A 128 10.56 -21.88 5.40
CA GLU A 128 10.41 -21.06 4.19
C GLU A 128 9.03 -21.28 3.53
N LYS A 129 8.58 -22.52 3.43
CA LYS A 129 7.27 -22.89 2.87
C LYS A 129 6.11 -22.20 3.59
N SER A 130 6.22 -22.00 4.90
CA SER A 130 5.15 -21.42 5.72
C SER A 130 5.20 -19.89 5.85
N ALA A 131 6.38 -19.28 5.66
CA ALA A 131 6.60 -17.87 5.95
C ALA A 131 6.78 -16.98 4.71
N THR A 132 7.10 -17.57 3.55
CA THR A 132 7.50 -16.82 2.36
C THR A 132 6.55 -17.01 1.17
N LEU A 133 6.79 -16.23 0.12
CA LEU A 133 6.07 -16.38 -1.16
C LEU A 133 6.58 -17.56 -1.99
N ALA A 134 7.73 -18.13 -1.66
CA ALA A 134 8.42 -19.10 -2.51
C ALA A 134 7.57 -20.32 -2.84
N ALA A 135 6.79 -20.83 -1.88
CA ALA A 135 5.92 -21.99 -2.11
C ALA A 135 4.73 -21.69 -3.04
N GLU A 136 4.16 -20.49 -2.94
CA GLU A 136 3.07 -20.03 -3.81
C GLU A 136 3.57 -19.64 -5.20
N ALA A 137 4.85 -19.29 -5.31
CA ALA A 137 5.49 -18.91 -6.55
C ALA A 137 5.89 -20.12 -7.43
N VAL A 138 5.81 -21.36 -6.95
CA VAL A 138 6.14 -22.55 -7.75
C VAL A 138 5.24 -22.63 -8.99
N ALA A 139 5.84 -22.47 -10.16
CA ALA A 139 5.14 -22.57 -11.45
C ALA A 139 5.28 -23.94 -12.09
N ALA A 140 6.40 -24.64 -11.84
CA ALA A 140 6.65 -26.00 -12.29
C ALA A 140 7.55 -26.72 -11.28
N GLY A 141 7.38 -28.03 -11.14
CA GLY A 141 8.15 -28.85 -10.21
C GLY A 141 7.57 -28.89 -8.81
N THR A 142 8.42 -29.13 -7.81
CA THR A 142 8.07 -29.27 -6.39
C THR A 142 8.92 -28.37 -5.52
N PHE A 143 8.34 -27.87 -4.43
CA PHE A 143 9.09 -27.06 -3.46
C PHE A 143 10.17 -27.92 -2.79
N LEU A 144 11.31 -27.29 -2.40
CA LEU A 144 12.38 -27.94 -1.63
C LEU A 144 11.82 -28.82 -0.52
N SER A 145 12.24 -30.07 -0.47
CA SER A 145 11.70 -31.04 0.47
C SER A 145 12.72 -31.53 1.49
N ASP A 146 13.92 -31.81 1.05
CA ASP A 146 15.01 -32.32 1.88
C ASP A 146 15.97 -31.18 2.29
N PRO A 147 16.17 -30.93 3.60
CA PRO A 147 17.08 -29.90 4.06
C PRO A 147 18.57 -30.14 3.72
N GLU A 148 18.96 -31.40 3.40
CA GLU A 148 20.35 -31.79 3.09
C GLU A 148 20.60 -32.02 1.60
N ALA A 149 19.57 -32.14 0.77
CA ALA A 149 19.71 -32.41 -0.66
C ALA A 149 20.27 -31.21 -1.43
N ASP A 150 21.08 -31.50 -2.42
CA ASP A 150 21.60 -30.48 -3.34
C ASP A 150 20.53 -30.15 -4.42
N GLU A 151 19.42 -29.60 -3.94
CA GLU A 151 18.24 -29.15 -4.71
C GLU A 151 18.27 -27.63 -4.87
N VAL A 152 17.81 -27.14 -6.02
CA VAL A 152 17.69 -25.69 -6.27
C VAL A 152 16.34 -25.32 -6.88
N MET A 153 15.77 -24.21 -6.45
CA MET A 153 14.67 -23.55 -7.12
C MET A 153 15.15 -22.26 -7.79
N LEU A 154 14.77 -22.06 -9.04
CA LEU A 154 15.19 -20.91 -9.85
C LEU A 154 13.99 -20.03 -10.20
N GLY A 155 14.17 -18.72 -10.22
CA GLY A 155 13.23 -17.81 -10.84
C GLY A 155 13.03 -18.11 -12.32
N GLY A 156 11.82 -17.91 -12.83
CA GLY A 156 11.50 -18.26 -14.22
C GLY A 156 12.32 -17.51 -15.25
N GLY A 157 12.69 -16.27 -14.98
CA GLY A 157 13.58 -15.50 -15.83
C GLY A 157 15.01 -16.06 -15.83
N LEU A 158 15.50 -16.42 -14.64
CA LEU A 158 16.83 -17.04 -14.49
C LEU A 158 16.90 -18.39 -15.22
N ALA A 159 15.89 -19.26 -15.03
CA ALA A 159 15.80 -20.56 -15.70
C ALA A 159 15.76 -20.40 -17.23
N ARG A 160 14.98 -19.46 -17.75
CA ARG A 160 14.95 -19.16 -19.21
C ARG A 160 16.30 -18.67 -19.73
N SER A 161 17.00 -17.84 -18.99
CA SER A 161 18.31 -17.30 -19.40
C SER A 161 19.37 -18.39 -19.45
N LEU A 162 19.33 -19.35 -18.53
CA LEU A 162 20.19 -20.54 -18.52
C LEU A 162 19.76 -21.61 -19.55
N GLY A 163 18.48 -21.60 -19.93
CA GLY A 163 17.89 -22.65 -20.81
C GLY A 163 17.68 -23.97 -20.09
N VAL A 164 17.31 -23.92 -18.78
CA VAL A 164 17.10 -25.10 -17.93
C VAL A 164 15.62 -25.28 -17.58
N THR A 165 15.28 -26.51 -17.27
CA THR A 165 13.97 -26.97 -16.82
C THR A 165 14.10 -27.81 -15.54
N VAL A 166 12.98 -28.21 -14.96
CA VAL A 166 12.97 -29.13 -13.80
C VAL A 166 13.64 -30.45 -14.18
N GLY A 167 14.55 -30.92 -13.34
CA GLY A 167 15.37 -32.13 -13.53
C GLY A 167 16.77 -31.87 -14.09
N ASP A 168 17.05 -30.67 -14.60
CA ASP A 168 18.40 -30.32 -15.09
C ASP A 168 19.34 -30.02 -13.90
N LEU A 169 20.64 -30.31 -14.11
CA LEU A 169 21.70 -29.98 -13.16
C LEU A 169 22.30 -28.62 -13.49
N VAL A 170 22.51 -27.80 -12.47
CA VAL A 170 23.18 -26.51 -12.58
C VAL A 170 24.32 -26.41 -11.56
N THR A 171 25.40 -25.71 -11.93
CA THR A 171 26.51 -25.41 -11.03
C THR A 171 26.33 -24.03 -10.42
N VAL A 172 26.12 -23.96 -9.12
CA VAL A 172 25.98 -22.73 -8.33
C VAL A 172 27.33 -22.34 -7.77
N MET A 173 27.84 -21.17 -8.14
CA MET A 173 29.17 -20.67 -7.75
C MET A 173 29.03 -19.38 -6.96
N THR A 174 29.78 -19.25 -5.88
CA THR A 174 29.83 -18.03 -5.06
C THR A 174 31.23 -17.77 -4.52
N THR A 175 31.43 -16.53 -4.07
CA THR A 175 32.61 -16.17 -3.25
C THR A 175 32.26 -16.37 -1.78
N THR A 176 33.05 -17.13 -1.07
CA THR A 176 32.92 -17.37 0.37
C THR A 176 33.29 -16.10 1.16
N PRO A 177 32.83 -15.92 2.41
CA PRO A 177 33.14 -14.75 3.23
C PRO A 177 34.65 -14.54 3.46
N ASP A 178 35.45 -15.58 3.36
CA ASP A 178 36.92 -15.54 3.44
C ASP A 178 37.59 -15.21 2.09
N GLY A 179 36.82 -14.93 1.04
CA GLY A 179 37.31 -14.53 -0.29
C GLY A 179 37.61 -15.68 -1.24
N GLY A 180 37.43 -16.93 -0.86
CA GLY A 180 37.60 -18.10 -1.72
C GLY A 180 36.42 -18.28 -2.69
N LEU A 181 36.70 -18.93 -3.83
CA LEU A 181 35.62 -19.40 -4.73
C LEU A 181 35.19 -20.80 -4.31
N ASN A 182 33.88 -21.06 -4.31
CA ASN A 182 33.31 -22.37 -4.08
C ASN A 182 32.14 -22.63 -5.04
N ALA A 183 31.85 -23.90 -5.28
CA ALA A 183 30.77 -24.31 -6.18
C ALA A 183 30.08 -25.59 -5.66
N VAL A 184 28.81 -25.73 -6.01
CA VAL A 184 28.01 -26.94 -5.77
C VAL A 184 27.16 -27.21 -7.00
N ASP A 185 27.03 -28.48 -7.39
CA ASP A 185 26.10 -28.91 -8.39
C ASP A 185 24.76 -29.23 -7.71
N ALA A 186 23.68 -28.70 -8.24
CA ALA A 186 22.34 -28.86 -7.69
C ALA A 186 21.31 -29.17 -8.78
N GLU A 187 20.35 -30.02 -8.46
CA GLU A 187 19.24 -30.35 -9.35
C GLU A 187 18.14 -29.29 -9.25
N VAL A 188 17.66 -28.82 -10.41
CA VAL A 188 16.54 -27.88 -10.51
C VAL A 188 15.24 -28.62 -10.17
N VAL A 189 14.73 -28.48 -8.94
CA VAL A 189 13.49 -29.15 -8.49
C VAL A 189 12.24 -28.31 -8.75
N ALA A 190 12.40 -26.98 -8.89
CA ALA A 190 11.29 -26.08 -9.25
C ALA A 190 11.74 -24.85 -10.03
N VAL A 191 10.81 -24.39 -10.88
CA VAL A 191 10.88 -23.08 -11.52
C VAL A 191 9.78 -22.21 -10.92
N LEU A 192 10.18 -21.05 -10.42
CA LEU A 192 9.30 -20.11 -9.74
C LEU A 192 8.76 -19.05 -10.73
N ARG A 193 7.61 -18.48 -10.40
CA ARG A 193 7.13 -17.23 -11.00
C ARG A 193 7.13 -16.15 -9.91
N TRP A 194 8.26 -15.46 -9.80
CA TRP A 194 8.38 -14.40 -8.79
C TRP A 194 7.61 -13.15 -9.22
N PRO A 195 6.90 -12.47 -8.32
CA PRO A 195 6.03 -11.34 -8.70
C PRO A 195 6.74 -10.16 -9.34
N ILE A 196 7.99 -9.91 -8.97
CA ILE A 196 8.84 -8.83 -9.47
C ILE A 196 9.80 -9.39 -10.50
N LYS A 197 9.75 -8.88 -11.74
CA LYS A 197 10.54 -9.40 -12.87
C LYS A 197 12.05 -9.37 -12.62
N GLU A 198 12.58 -8.28 -12.06
CA GLU A 198 14.02 -8.16 -11.77
C GLU A 198 14.50 -9.24 -10.78
N LEU A 199 13.65 -9.63 -9.83
CA LEU A 199 13.93 -10.73 -8.92
C LEU A 199 13.73 -12.07 -9.60
N ASP A 200 12.68 -12.25 -10.43
CA ASP A 200 12.44 -13.47 -11.20
C ASP A 200 13.61 -13.82 -12.12
N ASP A 201 14.31 -12.79 -12.61
CA ASP A 201 15.49 -12.95 -13.49
C ASP A 201 16.78 -13.34 -12.70
N ARG A 202 16.76 -13.28 -11.34
CA ARG A 202 17.98 -13.47 -10.52
C ARG A 202 17.80 -14.38 -9.30
N VAL A 203 16.58 -14.63 -8.82
CA VAL A 203 16.35 -15.34 -7.56
C VAL A 203 16.68 -16.83 -7.68
N LEU A 204 17.39 -17.33 -6.66
CA LEU A 204 17.77 -18.72 -6.49
C LEU A 204 17.57 -19.13 -5.03
N PHE A 205 16.98 -20.30 -4.78
CA PHE A 205 16.81 -20.84 -3.44
C PHE A 205 17.48 -22.22 -3.32
N LEU A 206 18.26 -22.38 -2.26
CA LEU A 206 18.86 -23.65 -1.83
C LEU A 206 18.33 -24.03 -0.42
N PRO A 207 18.33 -25.29 -0.02
CA PRO A 207 18.21 -25.64 1.38
C PRO A 207 19.38 -25.02 2.19
N TYR A 208 19.14 -24.82 3.50
CA TYR A 208 20.14 -24.15 4.35
C TYR A 208 21.48 -24.91 4.40
N ALA A 209 21.47 -26.24 4.52
CA ALA A 209 22.70 -27.02 4.66
C ALA A 209 23.59 -26.97 3.39
N PRO A 210 23.07 -27.21 2.15
CA PRO A 210 23.85 -26.98 0.93
C PRO A 210 24.39 -25.55 0.81
N ALA A 211 23.57 -24.55 1.14
CA ALA A 211 24.01 -23.15 1.12
C ALA A 211 25.11 -22.87 2.15
N ALA A 212 25.04 -23.47 3.35
CA ALA A 212 26.07 -23.35 4.39
C ALA A 212 27.39 -24.02 3.96
N ARG A 213 27.32 -25.20 3.34
CA ARG A 213 28.52 -25.86 2.73
C ARG A 213 29.12 -25.01 1.62
N LEU A 214 28.27 -24.45 0.74
CA LEU A 214 28.69 -23.60 -0.38
C LEU A 214 29.45 -22.35 0.13
N LEU A 215 28.97 -21.73 1.21
CA LEU A 215 29.55 -20.53 1.82
C LEU A 215 30.66 -20.84 2.85
N LYS A 216 30.88 -22.10 3.23
CA LYS A 216 31.71 -22.51 4.41
C LYS A 216 31.25 -21.80 5.69
N ALA A 217 29.95 -21.74 5.90
CA ALA A 217 29.28 -20.99 6.94
C ALA A 217 28.34 -21.88 7.77
N GLU A 218 28.76 -23.13 8.04
CA GLU A 218 28.01 -24.06 8.85
C GLU A 218 27.73 -23.50 10.24
N GLY A 219 26.47 -23.57 10.70
CA GLY A 219 26.05 -23.01 11.99
C GLY A 219 25.97 -21.49 12.04
N LYS A 220 26.18 -20.79 10.92
CA LYS A 220 26.14 -19.32 10.81
C LYS A 220 25.00 -18.87 9.91
N ALA A 221 24.58 -17.64 10.06
CA ALA A 221 23.57 -17.02 9.19
C ALA A 221 23.95 -15.59 8.80
N THR A 222 23.54 -15.14 7.62
CA THR A 222 23.63 -13.71 7.26
C THR A 222 22.53 -12.91 7.95
N SER A 223 21.42 -13.57 8.25
CA SER A 223 20.30 -12.97 8.99
C SER A 223 19.40 -14.01 9.64
N ILE A 224 18.68 -13.58 10.70
CA ILE A 224 17.53 -14.33 11.21
C ILE A 224 16.29 -13.58 10.77
N ALA A 225 15.50 -14.20 9.90
CA ALA A 225 14.23 -13.66 9.43
C ALA A 225 13.14 -13.90 10.49
N VAL A 226 12.33 -12.87 10.79
CA VAL A 226 11.35 -12.90 11.88
C VAL A 226 9.98 -12.53 11.37
N THR A 227 9.04 -13.46 11.50
CA THR A 227 7.62 -13.22 11.25
C THR A 227 6.92 -12.94 12.56
N LEU A 228 6.22 -11.80 12.65
CA LEU A 228 5.44 -11.42 13.81
C LEU A 228 4.05 -12.05 13.80
N LYS A 229 3.43 -12.15 14.97
CA LYS A 229 2.03 -12.55 15.14
C LYS A 229 1.09 -11.49 14.55
N GLU A 230 -0.11 -11.90 14.16
CA GLU A 230 -1.13 -10.97 13.67
C GLU A 230 -1.48 -9.93 14.74
N GLY A 231 -1.54 -8.67 14.32
CA GLY A 231 -1.83 -7.54 15.21
C GLY A 231 -0.66 -7.04 16.06
N ALA A 232 0.52 -7.66 15.97
CA ALA A 232 1.71 -7.14 16.64
C ALA A 232 2.16 -5.80 16.04
N ASP A 233 2.51 -4.86 16.90
CA ASP A 233 3.07 -3.58 16.48
C ASP A 233 4.53 -3.74 16.06
N LEU A 234 4.86 -3.32 14.83
CA LEU A 234 6.17 -3.50 14.22
C LEU A 234 7.29 -2.81 15.01
N GLU A 235 7.11 -1.54 15.34
CA GLU A 235 8.15 -0.73 16.00
C GLU A 235 8.36 -1.15 17.46
N ARG A 236 7.28 -1.45 18.16
CA ARG A 236 7.32 -1.96 19.53
C ARG A 236 8.03 -3.30 19.61
N SER A 237 7.70 -4.22 18.69
CA SER A 237 8.31 -5.54 18.62
C SER A 237 9.79 -5.46 18.24
N ALA A 238 10.15 -4.58 17.28
CA ALA A 238 11.54 -4.31 16.93
C ALA A 238 12.33 -3.73 18.11
N GLY A 239 11.77 -2.75 18.84
CA GLY A 239 12.38 -2.16 20.02
C GLY A 239 12.60 -3.17 21.15
N ALA A 240 11.61 -4.03 21.41
CA ALA A 240 11.71 -5.09 22.42
C ALA A 240 12.80 -6.11 22.05
N LEU A 241 12.89 -6.48 20.77
CA LEU A 241 13.90 -7.41 20.29
C LEU A 241 15.31 -6.80 20.36
N ARG A 242 15.49 -5.52 19.96
CA ARG A 242 16.77 -4.78 20.13
C ARG A 242 17.22 -4.77 21.58
N ALA A 243 16.32 -4.43 22.51
CA ALA A 243 16.63 -4.40 23.93
C ALA A 243 17.01 -5.78 24.50
N ARG A 244 16.40 -6.85 23.99
CA ARG A 244 16.72 -8.23 24.37
C ARG A 244 18.10 -8.64 23.89
N LEU A 245 18.42 -8.42 22.63
CA LEU A 245 19.72 -8.76 22.03
C LEU A 245 20.84 -7.99 22.71
N HIS A 246 20.65 -6.70 22.98
CA HIS A 246 21.62 -5.88 23.71
C HIS A 246 21.87 -6.41 25.15
N ARG A 247 20.82 -6.78 25.88
CA ARG A 247 20.97 -7.38 27.23
C ARG A 247 21.75 -8.71 27.21
N ASN A 248 21.62 -9.47 26.15
CA ASN A 248 22.33 -10.73 25.97
C ASN A 248 23.78 -10.54 25.46
N GLY A 249 24.21 -9.29 25.23
CA GLY A 249 25.54 -9.00 24.67
C GLY A 249 25.73 -9.47 23.24
N THR A 250 24.65 -9.72 22.48
CA THR A 250 24.73 -10.20 21.11
C THR A 250 25.03 -9.01 20.17
N PRO A 251 26.12 -9.04 19.37
CA PRO A 251 26.47 -7.98 18.43
C PRO A 251 25.59 -8.04 17.18
N ALA A 252 24.29 -7.77 17.33
CA ALA A 252 23.31 -7.85 16.26
C ALA A 252 22.40 -6.61 16.22
N ALA A 253 22.04 -6.21 15.01
CA ALA A 253 21.08 -5.14 14.73
C ALA A 253 19.73 -5.74 14.29
N VAL A 254 18.63 -5.05 14.60
CA VAL A 254 17.28 -5.44 14.16
C VAL A 254 16.81 -4.43 13.12
N LYS A 255 16.67 -4.86 11.88
CA LYS A 255 16.10 -4.08 10.77
C LYS A 255 14.64 -4.42 10.56
N THR A 256 13.81 -3.41 10.34
CA THR A 256 12.42 -3.61 9.92
C THR A 256 12.36 -3.85 8.42
N TRP A 257 11.29 -4.50 7.93
CA TRP A 257 11.07 -4.69 6.49
C TRP A 257 11.02 -3.36 5.73
N ILE A 258 10.59 -2.26 6.38
CA ILE A 258 10.51 -0.92 5.79
C ILE A 258 11.92 -0.38 5.48
N GLU A 259 12.88 -0.60 6.39
CA GLU A 259 14.28 -0.18 6.22
C GLU A 259 14.93 -0.92 5.04
N GLY A 260 14.54 -2.18 4.81
CA GLY A 260 14.96 -2.98 3.65
C GLY A 260 14.20 -2.71 2.35
N ALA A 261 13.25 -1.77 2.32
CA ALA A 261 12.38 -1.52 1.18
C ALA A 261 12.32 -0.03 0.78
N PRO A 262 13.44 0.60 0.42
CA PRO A 262 13.47 2.03 0.05
C PRO A 262 12.56 2.33 -1.14
N PHE A 263 12.44 1.41 -2.08
CA PHE A 263 11.52 1.52 -3.23
C PHE A 263 10.07 1.63 -2.78
N TYR A 264 9.62 0.78 -1.84
CA TYR A 264 8.26 0.86 -1.28
C TYR A 264 7.97 2.23 -0.67
N VAL A 265 8.91 2.76 0.11
CA VAL A 265 8.78 4.07 0.77
C VAL A 265 8.72 5.20 -0.27
N ALA A 266 9.57 5.15 -1.30
CA ALA A 266 9.61 6.14 -2.38
C ALA A 266 8.29 6.14 -3.19
N VAL A 267 7.82 4.95 -3.58
CA VAL A 267 6.55 4.79 -4.31
C VAL A 267 5.37 5.28 -3.46
N LYS A 268 5.32 4.93 -2.17
CA LYS A 268 4.27 5.40 -1.25
C LYS A 268 4.24 6.93 -1.16
N ARG A 269 5.40 7.58 -1.05
CA ARG A 269 5.50 9.06 -1.04
C ARG A 269 5.03 9.68 -2.35
N LEU A 270 5.44 9.11 -3.48
CA LEU A 270 5.02 9.58 -4.81
C LEU A 270 3.49 9.51 -4.96
N TYR A 271 2.88 8.39 -4.62
CA TYR A 271 1.43 8.26 -4.68
C TYR A 271 0.72 9.21 -3.72
N ALA A 272 1.23 9.39 -2.50
CA ALA A 272 0.68 10.36 -1.56
C ALA A 272 0.68 11.79 -2.14
N ALA A 273 1.76 12.20 -2.81
CA ALA A 273 1.85 13.49 -3.48
C ALA A 273 0.87 13.62 -4.66
N ILE A 274 0.76 12.58 -5.51
CA ILE A 274 -0.19 12.54 -6.63
C ILE A 274 -1.63 12.66 -6.11
N PHE A 275 -1.98 11.93 -5.05
CA PHE A 275 -3.34 11.97 -4.49
C PHE A 275 -3.66 13.28 -3.80
N LEU A 276 -2.69 13.87 -3.10
CA LEU A 276 -2.85 15.20 -2.54
C LEU A 276 -3.12 16.23 -3.64
N PHE A 277 -2.33 16.21 -4.71
CA PHE A 277 -2.50 17.11 -5.85
C PHE A 277 -3.87 16.91 -6.54
N THR A 278 -4.21 15.65 -6.87
CA THR A 278 -5.50 15.32 -7.51
C THR A 278 -6.68 15.67 -6.61
N GLY A 279 -6.58 15.41 -5.31
CA GLY A 279 -7.58 15.81 -4.32
C GLY A 279 -7.78 17.30 -4.25
N LEU A 280 -6.70 18.10 -4.31
CA LEU A 280 -6.75 19.56 -4.33
C LEU A 280 -7.45 20.06 -5.60
N VAL A 281 -7.11 19.49 -6.77
CA VAL A 281 -7.76 19.84 -8.04
C VAL A 281 -9.25 19.52 -7.99
N LEU A 282 -9.62 18.32 -7.55
CA LEU A 282 -11.03 17.93 -7.40
C LEU A 282 -11.78 18.85 -6.43
N ALA A 283 -11.20 19.15 -5.27
CA ALA A 283 -11.80 20.08 -4.30
C ALA A 283 -12.01 21.48 -4.92
N THR A 284 -11.04 21.98 -5.69
CA THR A 284 -11.14 23.26 -6.39
C THR A 284 -12.28 23.26 -7.41
N VAL A 285 -12.40 22.20 -8.22
CA VAL A 285 -13.51 22.07 -9.19
C VAL A 285 -14.86 22.03 -8.48
N VAL A 286 -14.98 21.27 -7.39
CA VAL A 286 -16.21 21.20 -6.59
C VAL A 286 -16.55 22.57 -5.98
N VAL A 287 -15.57 23.30 -5.42
CA VAL A 287 -15.76 24.64 -4.86
C VAL A 287 -16.25 25.60 -5.93
N LEU A 288 -15.58 25.65 -7.08
CA LEU A 288 -15.95 26.55 -8.18
C LEU A 288 -17.34 26.24 -8.73
N ALA A 289 -17.66 24.98 -8.95
CA ALA A 289 -18.97 24.56 -9.44
C ALA A 289 -20.10 24.88 -8.44
N ALA A 290 -19.88 24.60 -7.16
CA ALA A 290 -20.84 24.91 -6.10
C ALA A 290 -21.00 26.43 -5.89
N ALA A 291 -19.91 27.17 -5.86
CA ALA A 291 -19.92 28.64 -5.73
C ALA A 291 -20.66 29.31 -6.92
N ASN A 292 -20.39 28.86 -8.15
CA ASN A 292 -21.11 29.33 -9.34
C ASN A 292 -22.62 29.06 -9.24
N THR A 293 -22.98 27.83 -8.87
CA THR A 293 -24.39 27.43 -8.70
C THR A 293 -25.09 28.24 -7.61
N MET A 294 -24.42 28.44 -6.46
CA MET A 294 -24.97 29.23 -5.36
C MET A 294 -25.09 30.71 -5.73
N THR A 295 -24.11 31.25 -6.45
CA THR A 295 -24.15 32.64 -6.94
C THR A 295 -25.34 32.87 -7.87
N MET A 296 -25.56 31.96 -8.82
CA MET A 296 -26.73 32.02 -9.69
C MET A 296 -28.05 31.95 -8.89
N SER A 297 -28.05 31.13 -7.81
CA SER A 297 -29.19 31.06 -6.87
C SER A 297 -29.51 32.41 -6.22
N VAL A 298 -28.49 33.15 -5.85
CA VAL A 298 -28.66 34.48 -5.26
C VAL A 298 -29.25 35.44 -6.28
N PHE A 299 -28.77 35.44 -7.52
CA PHE A 299 -29.29 36.29 -8.57
C PHE A 299 -30.75 36.01 -8.91
N GLU A 300 -31.13 34.72 -9.11
CA GLU A 300 -32.51 34.32 -9.41
C GLU A 300 -33.50 34.68 -8.30
N ARG A 301 -33.02 34.79 -7.05
CA ARG A 301 -33.82 35.03 -5.85
C ARG A 301 -33.60 36.41 -5.23
N THR A 302 -32.98 37.35 -5.97
CA THR A 302 -32.64 38.68 -5.46
C THR A 302 -33.86 39.38 -4.91
N ARG A 303 -35.00 39.32 -5.61
CA ARG A 303 -36.27 39.94 -5.18
C ARG A 303 -36.86 39.27 -3.94
N GLU A 304 -36.83 37.92 -3.85
CA GLU A 304 -37.25 37.18 -2.65
C GLU A 304 -36.40 37.58 -1.42
N ILE A 305 -35.06 37.68 -1.61
CA ILE A 305 -34.13 38.11 -0.56
C ILE A 305 -34.41 39.54 -0.13
N GLY A 306 -34.61 40.45 -1.09
CA GLY A 306 -34.98 41.85 -0.82
C GLY A 306 -36.27 41.94 -0.01
N THR A 307 -37.31 41.19 -0.35
CA THR A 307 -38.55 41.11 0.42
C THR A 307 -38.33 40.62 1.85
N LEU A 308 -37.52 39.56 2.04
CA LEU A 308 -37.18 39.04 3.38
C LEU A 308 -36.47 40.07 4.24
N LEU A 309 -35.52 40.81 3.67
CA LEU A 309 -34.82 41.90 4.36
C LEU A 309 -35.74 43.07 4.67
N ALA A 310 -36.66 43.44 3.76
CA ALA A 310 -37.63 44.52 3.95
C ALA A 310 -38.66 44.24 5.09
N ILE A 311 -39.02 42.97 5.29
CA ILE A 311 -39.92 42.54 6.41
C ILE A 311 -39.14 42.31 7.73
N GLY A 312 -37.85 42.69 7.80
CA GLY A 312 -37.07 42.68 9.05
C GLY A 312 -36.21 41.46 9.29
N MET A 313 -35.97 40.60 8.26
CA MET A 313 -35.00 39.53 8.40
C MET A 313 -33.58 40.05 8.54
N GLU A 314 -32.82 39.60 9.54
CA GLU A 314 -31.45 40.02 9.75
C GLU A 314 -30.50 39.44 8.68
N ARG A 315 -29.48 40.20 8.30
CA ARG A 315 -28.43 39.79 7.34
C ARG A 315 -27.76 38.47 7.73
N GLY A 316 -27.59 38.24 9.05
CA GLY A 316 -27.05 36.99 9.59
C GLY A 316 -27.94 35.77 9.33
N GLN A 317 -29.26 35.98 9.33
CA GLN A 317 -30.25 34.92 9.06
C GLN A 317 -30.27 34.58 7.58
N VAL A 318 -30.18 35.57 6.65
CA VAL A 318 -30.04 35.33 5.22
C VAL A 318 -28.78 34.51 4.92
N ARG A 319 -27.63 34.90 5.49
CA ARG A 319 -26.38 34.15 5.36
C ARG A 319 -26.53 32.71 5.88
N GLY A 320 -27.16 32.53 7.05
CA GLY A 320 -27.42 31.24 7.64
C GLY A 320 -28.28 30.31 6.77
N LEU A 321 -29.26 30.87 6.02
CA LEU A 321 -30.10 30.13 5.10
C LEU A 321 -29.28 29.52 3.95
N PHE A 322 -28.42 30.30 3.29
CA PHE A 322 -27.56 29.82 2.20
C PHE A 322 -26.48 28.83 2.68
N LEU A 323 -25.93 29.03 3.87
CA LEU A 323 -25.01 28.06 4.48
C LEU A 323 -25.73 26.74 4.82
N ALA A 324 -26.99 26.80 5.27
CA ALA A 324 -27.79 25.60 5.50
C ALA A 324 -28.12 24.87 4.18
N GLU A 325 -28.40 25.59 3.09
CA GLU A 325 -28.56 25.00 1.75
C GLU A 325 -27.26 24.28 1.31
N GLY A 326 -26.10 24.91 1.46
CA GLY A 326 -24.79 24.31 1.17
C GLY A 326 -24.51 23.06 2.04
N LEU A 327 -24.82 23.14 3.33
CA LEU A 327 -24.66 21.99 4.24
C LEU A 327 -25.57 20.82 3.85
N LEU A 328 -26.84 21.08 3.56
CA LEU A 328 -27.77 20.02 3.12
C LEU A 328 -27.34 19.40 1.79
N MET A 329 -26.83 20.20 0.85
CA MET A 329 -26.27 19.68 -0.40
C MET A 329 -25.01 18.84 -0.14
N GLY A 330 -24.12 19.28 0.76
CA GLY A 330 -22.93 18.53 1.17
C GLY A 330 -23.27 17.20 1.81
N LEU A 331 -24.17 17.20 2.79
CA LEU A 331 -24.63 15.99 3.47
C LEU A 331 -25.36 15.03 2.49
N GLY A 332 -26.33 15.53 1.74
CA GLY A 332 -27.09 14.72 0.78
C GLY A 332 -26.22 14.15 -0.34
N GLY A 333 -25.33 14.98 -0.89
CA GLY A 333 -24.36 14.56 -1.91
C GLY A 333 -23.36 13.54 -1.40
N SER A 334 -22.86 13.71 -0.17
CA SER A 334 -21.94 12.75 0.45
C SER A 334 -22.63 11.41 0.78
N VAL A 335 -23.86 11.42 1.26
CA VAL A 335 -24.64 10.18 1.48
C VAL A 335 -24.90 9.46 0.14
N ALA A 336 -25.37 10.20 -0.88
CA ALA A 336 -25.59 9.63 -2.21
C ALA A 336 -24.27 9.11 -2.83
N GLY A 337 -23.15 9.83 -2.63
CA GLY A 337 -21.82 9.43 -3.04
C GLY A 337 -21.35 8.16 -2.32
N ALA A 338 -21.59 8.04 -1.03
CA ALA A 338 -21.24 6.85 -0.26
C ALA A 338 -22.01 5.61 -0.76
N VAL A 339 -23.32 5.75 -1.00
CA VAL A 339 -24.14 4.66 -1.56
C VAL A 339 -23.66 4.29 -2.97
N ALA A 340 -23.43 5.29 -3.83
CA ALA A 340 -22.90 5.05 -5.18
C ALA A 340 -21.52 4.36 -5.14
N SER A 341 -20.64 4.77 -4.23
CA SER A 341 -19.34 4.14 -4.04
C SER A 341 -19.44 2.67 -3.64
N LEU A 342 -20.33 2.34 -2.71
CA LEU A 342 -20.55 0.94 -2.30
C LEU A 342 -21.08 0.09 -3.46
N LEU A 343 -22.00 0.61 -4.26
CA LEU A 343 -22.56 -0.09 -5.42
C LEU A 343 -21.51 -0.29 -6.52
N ILE A 344 -20.77 0.76 -6.87
CA ILE A 344 -19.70 0.70 -7.89
C ILE A 344 -18.60 -0.26 -7.44
N ARG A 345 -18.17 -0.16 -6.17
CA ARG A 345 -17.19 -1.09 -5.59
C ARG A 345 -17.68 -2.54 -5.70
N ALA A 346 -18.93 -2.81 -5.31
CA ALA A 346 -19.50 -4.16 -5.41
C ALA A 346 -19.52 -4.67 -6.86
N ALA A 347 -19.90 -3.81 -7.81
CA ALA A 347 -19.92 -4.15 -9.23
C ALA A 347 -18.50 -4.44 -9.78
N ILE A 348 -17.51 -3.61 -9.46
CA ILE A 348 -16.11 -3.81 -9.89
C ILE A 348 -15.57 -5.13 -9.32
N ASN A 349 -15.76 -5.38 -8.02
CA ASN A 349 -15.26 -6.58 -7.36
C ASN A 349 -15.96 -7.86 -7.86
N ALA A 350 -17.25 -7.78 -8.21
CA ALA A 350 -18.00 -8.88 -8.82
C ALA A 350 -17.56 -9.18 -10.25
N ALA A 351 -17.17 -8.15 -11.01
CA ALA A 351 -16.75 -8.28 -12.41
C ALA A 351 -15.39 -8.96 -12.56
N ARG A 352 -14.57 -9.06 -11.48
CA ARG A 352 -13.23 -9.69 -11.46
C ARG A 352 -12.39 -9.29 -12.66
N ILE A 353 -12.33 -8.00 -12.96
CA ILE A 353 -11.59 -7.45 -14.10
C ILE A 353 -10.10 -7.75 -13.90
N GLU A 354 -9.52 -8.54 -14.79
CA GLU A 354 -8.09 -8.81 -14.78
C GLU A 354 -7.32 -7.65 -15.40
N LEU A 355 -6.37 -7.11 -14.66
CA LEU A 355 -5.45 -6.09 -15.14
C LEU A 355 -4.22 -6.76 -15.75
N PRO A 356 -3.69 -6.23 -16.86
CA PRO A 356 -2.40 -6.69 -17.38
C PRO A 356 -1.30 -6.44 -16.35
N PRO A 357 -0.20 -7.23 -16.40
CA PRO A 357 0.94 -7.00 -15.51
C PRO A 357 1.43 -5.55 -15.62
N PRO A 358 1.60 -4.84 -14.51
CA PRO A 358 2.23 -3.53 -14.54
C PRO A 358 3.71 -3.67 -14.96
N PRO A 359 4.36 -2.60 -15.46
CA PRO A 359 5.77 -2.63 -15.79
C PRO A 359 6.61 -3.14 -14.60
N GLY A 360 7.47 -4.14 -14.87
CA GLY A 360 8.32 -4.76 -13.84
C GLY A 360 7.65 -5.89 -13.04
N ALA A 361 6.39 -6.25 -13.30
CA ALA A 361 5.75 -7.43 -12.73
C ALA A 361 5.69 -8.60 -13.72
N THR A 362 5.65 -9.82 -13.20
CA THR A 362 5.55 -11.06 -14.00
C THR A 362 4.11 -11.51 -14.20
N SER A 363 3.18 -11.06 -13.37
CA SER A 363 1.75 -11.41 -13.43
C SER A 363 0.88 -10.20 -13.16
N GLY A 364 -0.28 -10.16 -13.81
CA GLY A 364 -1.35 -9.22 -13.51
C GLY A 364 -2.15 -9.69 -12.29
N GLY A 365 -3.08 -8.84 -11.85
CA GLY A 365 -4.00 -9.17 -10.75
C GLY A 365 -5.41 -8.72 -11.06
N ALA A 366 -6.38 -9.26 -10.36
CA ALA A 366 -7.76 -8.78 -10.45
C ALA A 366 -7.87 -7.39 -9.83
N LEU A 367 -8.56 -6.49 -10.55
CA LEU A 367 -8.92 -5.19 -10.02
C LEU A 367 -9.84 -5.39 -8.81
N HIS A 368 -9.34 -5.07 -7.65
CA HIS A 368 -10.10 -5.11 -6.40
C HIS A 368 -10.06 -3.74 -5.73
N VAL A 369 -11.18 -3.29 -5.21
CA VAL A 369 -11.28 -2.04 -4.47
C VAL A 369 -11.60 -2.38 -3.02
N GLU A 370 -10.70 -2.07 -2.12
CA GLU A 370 -10.86 -2.32 -0.69
C GLU A 370 -11.84 -1.33 -0.05
N LEU A 371 -12.63 -1.79 0.93
CA LEU A 371 -13.48 -0.92 1.72
C LEU A 371 -12.66 -0.32 2.86
N ILE A 372 -12.44 0.99 2.81
CA ILE A 372 -11.73 1.72 3.85
C ILE A 372 -12.71 2.64 4.59
N PRO A 373 -13.26 2.22 5.75
CA PRO A 373 -14.25 3.02 6.49
C PRO A 373 -13.75 4.43 6.81
N LEU A 374 -12.47 4.56 7.14
CA LEU A 374 -11.85 5.86 7.40
C LEU A 374 -11.89 6.79 6.18
N ALA A 375 -11.62 6.28 4.96
CA ALA A 375 -11.69 7.07 3.73
C ALA A 375 -13.12 7.55 3.45
N PHE A 376 -14.13 6.73 3.72
CA PHE A 376 -15.53 7.12 3.63
C PHE A 376 -15.87 8.23 4.63
N GLY A 377 -15.44 8.12 5.89
CA GLY A 377 -15.66 9.14 6.91
C GLY A 377 -14.95 10.45 6.60
N VAL A 378 -13.67 10.39 6.22
CA VAL A 378 -12.89 11.57 5.84
C VAL A 378 -13.48 12.23 4.58
N GLY A 379 -13.83 11.43 3.56
CA GLY A 379 -14.48 11.92 2.34
C GLY A 379 -15.79 12.65 2.64
N PHE A 380 -16.61 12.10 3.55
CA PHE A 380 -17.86 12.71 4.00
C PHE A 380 -17.65 14.09 4.63
N VAL A 381 -16.69 14.18 5.55
CA VAL A 381 -16.37 15.44 6.24
C VAL A 381 -15.78 16.46 5.25
N LEU A 382 -14.82 16.04 4.41
CA LEU A 382 -14.16 16.92 3.45
C LEU A 382 -15.15 17.45 2.40
N MET A 383 -16.00 16.62 1.80
CA MET A 383 -16.97 17.06 0.80
C MET A 383 -18.00 18.01 1.42
N THR A 384 -18.48 17.71 2.61
CA THR A 384 -19.42 18.59 3.32
C THR A 384 -18.76 19.94 3.65
N ALA A 385 -17.53 19.92 4.13
CA ALA A 385 -16.77 21.15 4.42
C ALA A 385 -16.50 21.96 3.15
N THR A 386 -16.15 21.30 2.04
CA THR A 386 -15.94 21.93 0.72
C THR A 386 -17.18 22.68 0.26
N LEU A 387 -18.38 22.07 0.41
CA LEU A 387 -19.65 22.72 0.06
C LEU A 387 -19.97 23.92 0.98
N LEU A 388 -19.67 23.82 2.27
CA LEU A 388 -19.80 24.92 3.20
C LEU A 388 -18.91 26.10 2.81
N VAL A 389 -17.63 25.84 2.51
CA VAL A 389 -16.68 26.85 2.06
C VAL A 389 -17.14 27.47 0.74
N ALA A 390 -17.57 26.68 -0.22
CA ALA A 390 -18.09 27.15 -1.51
C ALA A 390 -19.31 28.05 -1.34
N SER A 391 -20.17 27.77 -0.37
CA SER A 391 -21.40 28.54 -0.08
C SER A 391 -21.14 29.83 0.67
N TRP A 392 -19.95 29.98 1.30
CA TRP A 392 -19.65 31.13 2.16
C TRP A 392 -19.67 32.47 1.43
N TRP A 393 -18.98 32.57 0.28
CA TRP A 393 -18.89 33.81 -0.47
C TRP A 393 -20.23 34.21 -1.08
N PRO A 394 -21.01 33.36 -1.78
CA PRO A 394 -22.37 33.69 -2.25
C PRO A 394 -23.33 34.05 -1.10
N ALA A 395 -23.29 33.33 0.02
CA ALA A 395 -24.11 33.63 1.19
C ALA A 395 -23.83 35.04 1.76
N ARG A 396 -22.53 35.44 1.79
CA ARG A 396 -22.13 36.76 2.25
C ARG A 396 -22.60 37.86 1.27
N ARG A 397 -22.56 37.58 -0.04
CA ARG A 397 -23.06 38.50 -1.08
C ARG A 397 -24.57 38.67 -0.97
N ALA A 398 -25.34 37.61 -0.81
CA ALA A 398 -26.78 37.64 -0.60
C ALA A 398 -27.20 38.47 0.62
N ALA A 399 -26.48 38.32 1.74
CA ALA A 399 -26.74 39.06 2.97
C ALA A 399 -26.42 40.56 2.91
N ARG A 400 -25.69 41.02 1.87
CA ARG A 400 -25.33 42.45 1.66
C ARG A 400 -26.17 43.14 0.63
N LEU A 401 -27.17 42.49 0.04
CA LEU A 401 -28.09 43.12 -0.89
C LEU A 401 -28.84 44.28 -0.21
N ASP A 402 -28.98 45.39 -0.95
CA ASP A 402 -29.84 46.49 -0.53
C ASP A 402 -31.30 46.13 -0.84
N PRO A 403 -32.21 46.21 0.16
CA PRO A 403 -33.63 45.89 -0.07
C PRO A 403 -34.26 46.70 -1.16
N VAL A 404 -33.88 47.98 -1.30
CA VAL A 404 -34.46 48.89 -2.30
C VAL A 404 -34.03 48.49 -3.72
N GLU A 405 -32.71 48.27 -3.91
CA GLU A 405 -32.18 47.81 -5.20
C GLU A 405 -32.70 46.41 -5.57
N ALA A 406 -32.81 45.51 -4.59
CA ALA A 406 -33.28 44.15 -4.81
C ALA A 406 -34.74 44.10 -5.24
N LEU A 407 -35.62 44.98 -4.79
CA LEU A 407 -37.02 45.05 -5.15
C LEU A 407 -37.27 45.72 -6.52
N THR A 408 -36.36 46.63 -6.96
CA THR A 408 -36.43 47.30 -8.26
C THR A 408 -35.71 46.56 -9.38
N HIS A 409 -35.02 45.46 -9.05
CA HIS A 409 -34.31 44.62 -10.04
C HIS A 409 -35.34 43.92 -10.97
N VAL A 410 -35.30 44.26 -12.28
CA VAL A 410 -36.14 43.64 -13.33
C VAL A 410 -35.53 42.33 -13.82
#